data_45f9716fbdc34289ef1b73a6ee697168
#
_entry.id   45f9716fbdc34289ef1b73a6ee697168
#
_cell.length_a   1.000
_cell.length_b   1.000
_cell.length_c   1.000
_cell.angle_alpha   90.00
_cell.angle_beta   90.00
_cell.angle_gamma   90.00
#
_symmetry.space_group_name_H-M   'P 1'
#
loop_
_entity.id
_entity.type
_entity.pdbx_description
1 polymer ?
#
loop_
_entity_poly.entity_id
_entity_poly.type
_entity_poly.pdbx_seq_one_letter_code
_entity_poly.pdbx_strand_id
1 'polypeptide(L)'
;MDKKNIKLEKLINSFDIAIKNKELKKAKLYFKKIINIKKDIAGVYYNLGKLEIILENYKDSIRLFQKTLEINPNLPTALVNLGLAYSKSGNDKLAIHNYIQAINLDPKNYIAHFNLGSLYKKKADLENSEKYLNNSIKINPRILPAYNNLFELYDKSNQLNKLDGLVKKIQTNFEESSITEFYTGILKYKKKNYFDVIDIFERIKIDHQDLKRLTVKNEILAKSYDFTGNYKKAFIYFEHANDNIRKIYNNKFNKNIYLNFIKKRSEYFSNDNLKNWKSINYTTKINDPIFLIGFPRSGTTLLDTILRSHSSIEVLEEEPIIDEVINNLEKIIENDFSKLENLDENLFNQIRKIYFEKRNQYINYNKNKIFIDKLPLNIVNVGEIARFFPNAKFILALRNPFDSVLSCFMQSFSLNHAMSNFLNIDDAAKLYDIVMSLWQSYSENLSIKSHVVKYENVVTNFDKTIYDLINFLELEWSDDVKNFNKTAKKRGIINTPSYDQVNVPLYSKSINRWKNYENNFSNVKHILNKWVKKFNYS
;
A
#
# COMPACT_ATOMS: atom_id res chain seq x y z
N MET A 1 -36.74 18.38 42.35
CA MET A 1 -36.29 18.09 40.97
C MET A 1 -37.50 17.87 40.10
N ASP A 2 -37.58 18.57 38.97
CA ASP A 2 -38.70 18.45 38.02
C ASP A 2 -38.69 17.03 37.42
N LYS A 3 -39.87 16.37 37.35
CA LYS A 3 -40.05 15.03 36.75
C LYS A 3 -39.39 14.89 35.37
N LYS A 4 -39.32 16.02 34.63
CA LYS A 4 -38.68 16.10 33.32
C LYS A 4 -37.17 15.94 33.40
N ASN A 5 -36.51 16.51 34.41
CA ASN A 5 -35.06 16.39 34.64
C ASN A 5 -34.66 14.98 35.07
N ILE A 6 -35.43 14.34 35.96
CA ILE A 6 -35.19 12.94 36.37
C ILE A 6 -35.31 11.99 35.17
N LYS A 7 -36.29 12.23 34.28
CA LYS A 7 -36.44 11.42 33.06
C LYS A 7 -35.28 11.61 32.10
N LEU A 8 -34.78 12.86 31.97
CA LEU A 8 -33.64 13.18 31.10
C LEU A 8 -32.34 12.49 31.60
N GLU A 9 -32.06 12.57 32.90
CA GLU A 9 -30.90 11.89 33.51
C GLU A 9 -30.90 10.36 33.27
N LYS A 10 -32.06 9.70 33.48
CA LYS A 10 -32.22 8.28 33.20
C LYS A 10 -31.96 7.94 31.74
N LEU A 11 -32.39 8.77 30.81
CA LEU A 11 -32.17 8.59 29.38
C LEU A 11 -30.69 8.78 29.03
N ILE A 12 -30.01 9.78 29.59
CA ILE A 12 -28.56 10.01 29.38
C ILE A 12 -27.77 8.81 29.91
N ASN A 13 -28.05 8.31 31.12
CA ASN A 13 -27.38 7.13 31.65
C ASN A 13 -27.57 5.90 30.75
N SER A 14 -28.78 5.67 30.24
CA SER A 14 -29.06 4.57 29.31
C SER A 14 -28.33 4.74 27.96
N PHE A 15 -28.21 5.98 27.50
CA PHE A 15 -27.42 6.32 26.31
C PHE A 15 -25.93 6.04 26.51
N ASP A 16 -25.34 6.48 27.62
CA ASP A 16 -23.92 6.27 27.91
C ASP A 16 -23.58 4.78 28.07
N ILE A 17 -24.50 3.99 28.64
CA ILE A 17 -24.36 2.52 28.66
C ILE A 17 -24.35 1.94 27.23
N ALA A 18 -25.27 2.38 26.38
CA ALA A 18 -25.33 1.93 24.98
C ALA A 18 -24.07 2.33 24.18
N ILE A 19 -23.53 3.54 24.45
CA ILE A 19 -22.26 4.00 23.86
C ILE A 19 -21.09 3.11 24.31
N LYS A 20 -21.00 2.84 25.62
CA LYS A 20 -19.93 1.99 26.20
C LYS A 20 -19.95 0.57 25.62
N ASN A 21 -21.15 0.03 25.41
CA ASN A 21 -21.35 -1.30 24.83
C ASN A 21 -21.30 -1.32 23.29
N LYS A 22 -21.07 -0.18 22.64
CA LYS A 22 -21.06 -0.02 21.18
C LYS A 22 -22.38 -0.42 20.48
N GLU A 23 -23.49 -0.30 21.17
CA GLU A 23 -24.84 -0.65 20.70
C GLU A 23 -25.49 0.51 19.92
N LEU A 24 -25.05 0.74 18.67
CA LEU A 24 -25.45 1.91 17.87
C LEU A 24 -26.97 2.10 17.76
N LYS A 25 -27.72 1.02 17.53
CA LYS A 25 -29.19 1.10 17.40
C LYS A 25 -29.85 1.64 18.68
N LYS A 26 -29.43 1.14 19.83
CA LYS A 26 -29.91 1.60 21.15
C LYS A 26 -29.45 3.03 21.45
N ALA A 27 -28.15 3.34 21.15
CA ALA A 27 -27.64 4.70 21.31
C ALA A 27 -28.42 5.69 20.47
N LYS A 28 -28.71 5.44 19.20
CA LYS A 28 -29.55 6.30 18.34
C LYS A 28 -30.98 6.42 18.85
N LEU A 29 -31.57 5.38 19.43
CA LEU A 29 -32.90 5.41 20.02
C LEU A 29 -32.93 6.35 21.25
N TYR A 30 -32.00 6.19 22.19
CA TYR A 30 -31.90 7.06 23.37
C TYR A 30 -31.55 8.49 22.98
N PHE A 31 -30.64 8.69 22.04
CA PHE A 31 -30.29 9.99 21.48
C PHE A 31 -31.57 10.75 21.01
N LYS A 32 -32.39 10.11 20.17
CA LYS A 32 -33.68 10.73 19.72
C LYS A 32 -34.58 11.13 20.86
N LYS A 33 -34.71 10.29 21.91
CA LYS A 33 -35.50 10.59 23.09
C LYS A 33 -34.95 11.78 23.89
N ILE A 34 -33.61 11.87 24.02
CA ILE A 34 -32.94 12.96 24.73
C ILE A 34 -33.14 14.28 24.01
N ILE A 35 -32.86 14.34 22.69
CA ILE A 35 -32.97 15.59 21.92
C ILE A 35 -34.40 16.11 21.79
N ASN A 36 -35.41 15.23 21.91
CA ASN A 36 -36.80 15.65 21.98
C ASN A 36 -37.13 16.36 23.31
N ILE A 37 -36.37 16.10 24.38
CA ILE A 37 -36.54 16.76 25.69
C ILE A 37 -35.67 18.02 25.75
N LYS A 38 -34.41 17.91 25.34
CA LYS A 38 -33.41 18.97 25.36
C LYS A 38 -32.44 18.81 24.18
N LYS A 39 -32.42 19.81 23.27
CA LYS A 39 -31.70 19.78 22.00
C LYS A 39 -30.21 20.20 22.11
N ASP A 40 -29.86 20.92 23.18
CA ASP A 40 -28.57 21.63 23.33
C ASP A 40 -27.63 20.94 24.33
N ILE A 41 -27.54 19.61 24.28
CA ILE A 41 -26.64 18.85 25.13
C ILE A 41 -25.43 18.40 24.27
N ALA A 42 -24.38 19.22 24.18
CA ALA A 42 -23.20 18.98 23.39
C ALA A 42 -22.58 17.57 23.61
N GLY A 43 -22.53 17.12 24.88
CA GLY A 43 -21.95 15.80 25.23
C GLY A 43 -22.66 14.61 24.59
N VAL A 44 -23.97 14.68 24.36
CA VAL A 44 -24.74 13.61 23.72
C VAL A 44 -24.39 13.49 22.23
N TYR A 45 -24.30 14.62 21.53
CA TYR A 45 -23.85 14.65 20.13
C TYR A 45 -22.41 14.17 20.01
N TYR A 46 -21.54 14.65 20.90
CA TYR A 46 -20.13 14.27 20.94
C TYR A 46 -19.92 12.76 21.12
N ASN A 47 -20.60 12.15 22.12
CA ASN A 47 -20.44 10.72 22.40
C ASN A 47 -20.98 9.84 21.26
N LEU A 48 -22.13 10.23 20.66
CA LEU A 48 -22.64 9.52 19.49
C LEU A 48 -21.70 9.67 18.29
N GLY A 49 -21.13 10.87 18.07
CA GLY A 49 -20.14 11.11 17.01
C GLY A 49 -18.90 10.24 17.15
N LYS A 50 -18.41 10.01 18.38
CA LYS A 50 -17.30 9.07 18.63
C LYS A 50 -17.67 7.64 18.30
N LEU A 51 -18.89 7.20 18.64
CA LEU A 51 -19.34 5.85 18.31
C LEU A 51 -19.43 5.66 16.79
N GLU A 52 -19.91 6.67 16.05
CA GLU A 52 -19.99 6.62 14.59
C GLU A 52 -18.60 6.55 13.94
N ILE A 53 -17.56 7.20 14.51
CA ILE A 53 -16.16 7.00 14.05
C ILE A 53 -15.72 5.55 14.22
N ILE A 54 -15.99 4.94 15.38
CA ILE A 54 -15.59 3.55 15.68
C ILE A 54 -16.26 2.58 14.68
N LEU A 55 -17.46 2.91 14.25
CA LEU A 55 -18.25 2.12 13.29
C LEU A 55 -18.03 2.56 11.83
N GLU A 56 -17.05 3.40 11.58
CA GLU A 56 -16.64 3.90 10.26
C GLU A 56 -17.73 4.72 9.52
N ASN A 57 -18.76 5.21 10.24
CA ASN A 57 -19.82 6.04 9.70
C ASN A 57 -19.41 7.53 9.71
N TYR A 58 -18.38 7.88 8.95
CA TYR A 58 -17.73 9.20 9.01
C TYR A 58 -18.68 10.37 8.67
N LYS A 59 -19.63 10.17 7.75
CA LYS A 59 -20.60 11.21 7.35
C LYS A 59 -21.50 11.62 8.52
N ASP A 60 -22.03 10.66 9.27
CA ASP A 60 -22.87 10.93 10.44
C ASP A 60 -22.04 11.52 11.59
N SER A 61 -20.82 11.00 11.78
CA SER A 61 -19.87 11.52 12.76
C SER A 61 -19.57 13.01 12.54
N ILE A 62 -19.29 13.42 11.29
CA ILE A 62 -19.04 14.82 10.94
C ILE A 62 -20.22 15.71 11.36
N ARG A 63 -21.45 15.33 10.99
CA ARG A 63 -22.66 16.10 11.36
C ARG A 63 -22.82 16.24 12.87
N LEU A 64 -22.55 15.18 13.62
CA LEU A 64 -22.68 15.17 15.07
C LEU A 64 -21.63 16.06 15.75
N PHE A 65 -20.37 16.03 15.29
CA PHE A 65 -19.34 16.94 15.82
C PHE A 65 -19.58 18.40 15.41
N GLN A 66 -20.07 18.66 14.21
CA GLN A 66 -20.49 20.01 13.81
C GLN A 66 -21.57 20.52 14.75
N LYS A 67 -22.59 19.69 15.06
CA LYS A 67 -23.64 20.07 16.02
C LYS A 67 -23.10 20.25 17.43
N THR A 68 -22.12 19.45 17.85
CA THR A 68 -21.40 19.64 19.12
C THR A 68 -20.76 21.03 19.19
N LEU A 69 -20.09 21.46 18.12
CA LEU A 69 -19.39 22.74 18.04
C LEU A 69 -20.34 23.94 17.84
N GLU A 70 -21.52 23.75 17.25
CA GLU A 70 -22.56 24.77 17.24
C GLU A 70 -23.06 25.10 18.67
N ILE A 71 -23.15 24.07 19.54
CA ILE A 71 -23.57 24.22 20.93
C ILE A 71 -22.42 24.71 21.82
N ASN A 72 -21.21 24.19 21.58
CA ASN A 72 -20.00 24.58 22.32
C ASN A 72 -18.83 24.78 21.35
N PRO A 73 -18.63 26.00 20.82
CA PRO A 73 -17.59 26.29 19.81
C PRO A 73 -16.16 26.10 20.32
N ASN A 74 -15.92 26.28 21.61
CA ASN A 74 -14.60 26.25 22.22
C ASN A 74 -14.28 24.87 22.84
N LEU A 75 -14.51 23.78 22.10
CA LEU A 75 -14.24 22.43 22.55
C LEU A 75 -13.14 21.77 21.69
N PRO A 76 -11.84 21.86 22.09
CA PRO A 76 -10.72 21.33 21.30
C PRO A 76 -10.86 19.85 20.97
N THR A 77 -11.41 19.05 21.90
CA THR A 77 -11.61 17.62 21.69
C THR A 77 -12.64 17.30 20.60
N ALA A 78 -13.66 18.15 20.42
CA ALA A 78 -14.62 17.99 19.33
C ALA A 78 -13.99 18.35 17.98
N LEU A 79 -13.16 19.41 17.92
CA LEU A 79 -12.39 19.77 16.73
C LEU A 79 -11.42 18.66 16.32
N VAL A 80 -10.71 18.04 17.28
CA VAL A 80 -9.82 16.92 17.01
C VAL A 80 -10.58 15.74 16.40
N ASN A 81 -11.74 15.38 16.95
CA ASN A 81 -12.54 14.28 16.43
C ASN A 81 -13.22 14.60 15.09
N LEU A 82 -13.63 15.86 14.88
CA LEU A 82 -14.12 16.32 13.59
C LEU A 82 -13.02 16.25 12.52
N GLY A 83 -11.81 16.69 12.86
CA GLY A 83 -10.63 16.56 12.02
C GLY A 83 -10.32 15.09 11.67
N LEU A 84 -10.43 14.19 12.66
CA LEU A 84 -10.25 12.75 12.44
C LEU A 84 -11.31 12.19 11.47
N ALA A 85 -12.58 12.55 11.66
CA ALA A 85 -13.67 12.12 10.78
C ALA A 85 -13.46 12.63 9.33
N TYR A 86 -13.03 13.88 9.16
CA TYR A 86 -12.68 14.42 7.84
C TYR A 86 -11.49 13.70 7.21
N SER A 87 -10.43 13.43 7.97
CA SER A 87 -9.26 12.69 7.47
C SER A 87 -9.63 11.28 7.02
N LYS A 88 -10.49 10.59 7.78
CA LYS A 88 -10.98 9.24 7.45
C LYS A 88 -11.93 9.23 6.25
N SER A 89 -12.66 10.31 6.01
CA SER A 89 -13.50 10.48 4.81
C SER A 89 -12.77 11.02 3.58
N GLY A 90 -11.43 11.20 3.66
CA GLY A 90 -10.59 11.68 2.56
C GLY A 90 -10.52 13.21 2.41
N ASN A 91 -11.16 13.98 3.30
CA ASN A 91 -11.11 15.44 3.25
C ASN A 91 -9.97 16.00 4.10
N ASP A 92 -8.73 15.79 3.62
CA ASP A 92 -7.52 16.16 4.34
C ASP A 92 -7.40 17.68 4.60
N LYS A 93 -7.95 18.54 3.73
CA LYS A 93 -7.92 20.00 3.91
C LYS A 93 -8.72 20.44 5.13
N LEU A 94 -9.95 19.93 5.28
CA LEU A 94 -10.79 20.23 6.45
C LEU A 94 -10.23 19.58 7.72
N ALA A 95 -9.61 18.42 7.62
CA ALA A 95 -8.93 17.79 8.75
C ALA A 95 -7.81 18.67 9.31
N ILE A 96 -6.90 19.16 8.44
CA ILE A 96 -5.83 20.08 8.82
C ILE A 96 -6.38 21.33 9.51
N HIS A 97 -7.40 21.96 8.91
CA HIS A 97 -8.03 23.15 9.46
C HIS A 97 -8.52 22.93 10.89
N ASN A 98 -9.27 21.85 11.13
CA ASN A 98 -9.82 21.54 12.45
C ASN A 98 -8.73 21.19 13.48
N TYR A 99 -7.67 20.47 13.09
CA TYR A 99 -6.56 20.21 14.00
C TYR A 99 -5.82 21.49 14.38
N ILE A 100 -5.59 22.42 13.43
CA ILE A 100 -4.98 23.72 13.72
C ILE A 100 -5.86 24.55 14.66
N GLN A 101 -7.17 24.59 14.43
CA GLN A 101 -8.09 25.26 15.35
C GLN A 101 -8.04 24.65 16.76
N ALA A 102 -7.98 23.32 16.88
CA ALA A 102 -7.86 22.65 18.17
C ALA A 102 -6.55 23.02 18.89
N ILE A 103 -5.42 23.13 18.16
CA ILE A 103 -4.12 23.56 18.70
C ILE A 103 -4.15 25.04 19.12
N ASN A 104 -4.83 25.90 18.37
CA ASN A 104 -4.98 27.31 18.73
C ASN A 104 -5.78 27.50 20.03
N LEU A 105 -6.82 26.69 20.25
CA LEU A 105 -7.61 26.71 21.50
C LEU A 105 -6.87 26.04 22.67
N ASP A 106 -6.14 24.98 22.41
CA ASP A 106 -5.38 24.22 23.39
C ASP A 106 -4.00 23.84 22.83
N PRO A 107 -2.97 24.70 22.95
CA PRO A 107 -1.63 24.43 22.47
C PRO A 107 -0.96 23.19 23.10
N LYS A 108 -1.48 22.70 24.24
CA LYS A 108 -0.99 21.50 24.92
C LYS A 108 -1.75 20.23 24.53
N ASN A 109 -2.61 20.29 23.52
CA ASN A 109 -3.34 19.14 23.02
C ASN A 109 -2.43 18.22 22.19
N TYR A 110 -1.74 17.29 22.86
CA TYR A 110 -0.81 16.37 22.19
C TYR A 110 -1.48 15.50 21.13
N ILE A 111 -2.80 15.19 21.26
CA ILE A 111 -3.54 14.39 20.28
C ILE A 111 -3.73 15.18 18.98
N ALA A 112 -4.05 16.50 19.08
CA ALA A 112 -4.16 17.36 17.91
C ALA A 112 -2.84 17.44 17.14
N HIS A 113 -1.73 17.66 17.86
CA HIS A 113 -0.40 17.63 17.28
C HIS A 113 -0.05 16.28 16.64
N PHE A 114 -0.34 15.17 17.31
CA PHE A 114 -0.12 13.82 16.79
C PHE A 114 -0.91 13.55 15.50
N ASN A 115 -2.21 13.87 15.50
CA ASN A 115 -3.07 13.63 14.34
C ASN A 115 -2.65 14.50 13.14
N LEU A 116 -2.31 15.77 13.39
CA LEU A 116 -1.82 16.67 12.35
C LEU A 116 -0.48 16.20 11.77
N GLY A 117 0.46 15.80 12.62
CA GLY A 117 1.75 15.25 12.20
C GLY A 117 1.59 13.94 11.41
N SER A 118 0.66 13.07 11.83
CA SER A 118 0.33 11.83 11.12
C SER A 118 -0.28 12.10 9.74
N LEU A 119 -1.11 13.14 9.63
CA LEU A 119 -1.73 13.54 8.36
C LEU A 119 -0.70 14.13 7.40
N TYR A 120 0.22 14.97 7.88
CA TYR A 120 1.33 15.47 7.08
C TYR A 120 2.26 14.34 6.61
N LYS A 121 2.51 13.31 7.46
CA LYS A 121 3.26 12.10 7.04
C LYS A 121 2.57 11.40 5.86
N LYS A 122 1.24 11.21 5.93
CA LYS A 122 0.43 10.63 4.84
C LYS A 122 0.56 11.44 3.55
N LYS A 123 0.68 12.77 3.65
CA LYS A 123 0.84 13.69 2.50
C LYS A 123 2.28 13.83 2.01
N ALA A 124 3.22 13.07 2.57
CA ALA A 124 4.66 13.17 2.31
C ALA A 124 5.29 14.55 2.62
N ASP A 125 4.62 15.37 3.44
CA ASP A 125 5.17 16.61 3.97
C ASP A 125 6.01 16.29 5.23
N LEU A 126 7.29 15.99 4.98
CA LEU A 126 8.19 15.47 6.01
C LEU A 126 8.48 16.49 7.09
N GLU A 127 8.64 17.74 6.72
CA GLU A 127 9.00 18.83 7.64
C GLU A 127 7.87 19.10 8.64
N ASN A 128 6.66 19.31 8.16
CA ASN A 128 5.51 19.53 9.03
C ASN A 128 5.18 18.28 9.85
N SER A 129 5.31 17.10 9.29
CA SER A 129 5.14 15.85 10.02
C SER A 129 6.10 15.77 11.21
N GLU A 130 7.40 15.97 10.97
CA GLU A 130 8.43 15.94 12.02
C GLU A 130 8.15 16.98 13.11
N LYS A 131 7.83 18.22 12.72
CA LYS A 131 7.49 19.32 13.63
C LYS A 131 6.37 18.95 14.59
N TYR A 132 5.23 18.53 14.05
CA TYR A 132 4.05 18.28 14.87
C TYR A 132 4.17 17.00 15.70
N LEU A 133 4.80 15.93 15.20
CA LEU A 133 5.07 14.73 15.98
C LEU A 133 6.03 15.00 17.14
N ASN A 134 7.09 15.78 16.93
CA ASN A 134 7.99 16.19 18.02
C ASN A 134 7.27 17.06 19.06
N ASN A 135 6.38 17.97 18.66
CA ASN A 135 5.56 18.74 19.59
C ASN A 135 4.66 17.83 20.43
N SER A 136 4.03 16.82 19.80
CA SER A 136 3.24 15.84 20.53
C SER A 136 4.05 15.09 21.60
N ILE A 137 5.27 14.66 21.26
CA ILE A 137 6.20 14.00 22.21
C ILE A 137 6.65 14.96 23.29
N LYS A 138 6.92 16.22 22.97
CA LYS A 138 7.31 17.25 23.96
C LYS A 138 6.22 17.45 25.00
N ILE A 139 4.95 17.43 24.60
CA ILE A 139 3.79 17.61 25.49
C ILE A 139 3.50 16.31 26.27
N ASN A 140 3.51 15.17 25.60
CA ASN A 140 3.33 13.86 26.22
C ASN A 140 4.49 12.92 25.84
N PRO A 141 5.55 12.81 26.66
CA PRO A 141 6.73 12.00 26.35
C PRO A 141 6.45 10.48 26.24
N ARG A 142 5.29 10.01 26.71
CA ARG A 142 4.91 8.59 26.66
C ARG A 142 3.96 8.25 25.50
N ILE A 143 3.76 9.13 24.53
CA ILE A 143 2.93 8.87 23.33
C ILE A 143 3.66 7.97 22.31
N LEU A 144 3.66 6.66 22.52
CA LEU A 144 4.34 5.68 21.68
C LEU A 144 3.97 5.76 20.18
N PRO A 145 2.69 6.01 19.77
CA PRO A 145 2.34 6.20 18.36
C PRO A 145 3.09 7.33 17.64
N ALA A 146 3.46 8.41 18.35
CA ALA A 146 4.24 9.50 17.74
C ALA A 146 5.70 9.06 17.47
N TYR A 147 6.29 8.28 18.37
CA TYR A 147 7.60 7.67 18.13
C TYR A 147 7.58 6.72 16.94
N ASN A 148 6.55 5.87 16.82
CA ASN A 148 6.38 4.99 15.66
C ASN A 148 6.34 5.77 14.35
N ASN A 149 5.57 6.86 14.31
CA ASN A 149 5.47 7.70 13.12
C ASN A 149 6.79 8.41 12.77
N LEU A 150 7.51 8.92 13.77
CA LEU A 150 8.84 9.51 13.55
C LEU A 150 9.86 8.45 13.13
N PHE A 151 9.78 7.26 13.72
CA PHE A 151 10.68 6.17 13.37
C PHE A 151 10.51 5.81 11.88
N GLU A 152 9.26 5.60 11.44
CA GLU A 152 8.94 5.33 10.04
C GLU A 152 9.36 6.48 9.11
N LEU A 153 9.15 7.73 9.53
CA LEU A 153 9.56 8.92 8.79
C LEU A 153 11.07 8.93 8.55
N TYR A 154 11.86 8.79 9.63
CA TYR A 154 13.33 8.82 9.56
C TYR A 154 13.90 7.58 8.83
N ASP A 155 13.23 6.44 8.97
CA ASP A 155 13.60 5.22 8.24
C ASP A 155 13.43 5.40 6.73
N LYS A 156 12.25 5.80 6.28
CA LYS A 156 11.96 6.02 4.85
C LYS A 156 12.80 7.13 4.21
N SER A 157 13.23 8.10 5.01
CA SER A 157 14.11 9.17 4.56
C SER A 157 15.61 8.90 4.82
N ASN A 158 15.96 7.68 5.28
CA ASN A 158 17.34 7.23 5.57
C ASN A 158 18.12 8.13 6.52
N GLN A 159 17.44 8.69 7.54
CA GLN A 159 18.04 9.63 8.51
C GLN A 159 18.52 8.90 9.78
N LEU A 160 19.56 8.06 9.66
CA LEU A 160 20.08 7.21 10.74
C LEU A 160 20.45 7.98 12.02
N ASN A 161 21.00 9.18 11.91
CA ASN A 161 21.34 10.01 13.08
C ASN A 161 20.10 10.43 13.87
N LYS A 162 19.01 10.76 13.18
CA LYS A 162 17.74 11.10 13.84
C LYS A 162 17.08 9.87 14.48
N LEU A 163 17.20 8.69 13.84
CA LEU A 163 16.77 7.42 14.44
C LEU A 163 17.52 7.14 15.75
N ASP A 164 18.83 7.32 15.77
CA ASP A 164 19.64 7.13 16.97
C ASP A 164 19.19 8.07 18.11
N GLY A 165 18.99 9.35 17.81
CA GLY A 165 18.46 10.33 18.76
C GLY A 165 17.04 10.00 19.24
N LEU A 166 16.21 9.44 18.38
CA LEU A 166 14.84 9.02 18.74
C LEU A 166 14.87 7.81 19.69
N VAL A 167 15.73 6.83 19.43
CA VAL A 167 15.89 5.66 20.33
C VAL A 167 16.39 6.09 21.70
N LYS A 168 17.34 7.03 21.80
CA LYS A 168 17.77 7.60 23.08
C LYS A 168 16.61 8.25 23.85
N LYS A 169 15.75 9.01 23.15
CA LYS A 169 14.53 9.57 23.78
C LYS A 169 13.57 8.49 24.28
N ILE A 170 13.41 7.38 23.54
CA ILE A 170 12.60 6.25 23.96
C ILE A 170 13.18 5.63 25.24
N GLN A 171 14.50 5.39 25.27
CA GLN A 171 15.21 4.85 26.45
C GLN A 171 15.03 5.72 27.70
N THR A 172 14.97 7.05 27.51
CA THR A 172 14.76 7.99 28.63
C THR A 172 13.30 8.04 29.11
N ASN A 173 12.33 7.91 28.19
CA ASN A 173 10.91 8.17 28.50
C ASN A 173 10.09 6.90 28.82
N PHE A 174 10.61 5.72 28.49
CA PHE A 174 9.94 4.45 28.74
C PHE A 174 10.76 3.57 29.69
N GLU A 175 10.17 3.19 30.78
CA GLU A 175 10.76 2.31 31.79
C GLU A 175 10.74 0.83 31.38
N GLU A 176 9.81 0.46 30.48
CA GLU A 176 9.71 -0.92 29.99
C GLU A 176 10.91 -1.28 29.12
N SER A 177 11.72 -2.23 29.60
CA SER A 177 12.88 -2.74 28.87
C SER A 177 12.48 -3.32 27.50
N SER A 178 11.30 -3.94 27.40
CA SER A 178 10.79 -4.52 26.16
C SER A 178 10.55 -3.49 25.04
N ILE A 179 10.10 -2.28 25.39
CA ILE A 179 9.92 -1.17 24.42
C ILE A 179 11.29 -0.66 23.98
N THR A 180 12.16 -0.36 24.95
CA THR A 180 13.50 0.19 24.67
C THR A 180 14.37 -0.79 23.89
N GLU A 181 14.36 -2.07 24.24
CA GLU A 181 15.07 -3.12 23.51
C GLU A 181 14.53 -3.33 22.10
N PHE A 182 13.21 -3.27 21.90
CA PHE A 182 12.59 -3.40 20.59
C PHE A 182 13.09 -2.32 19.61
N TYR A 183 13.09 -1.05 19.99
CA TYR A 183 13.58 0.02 19.11
C TYR A 183 15.10 0.01 18.96
N THR A 184 15.82 -0.42 20.00
CA THR A 184 17.28 -0.65 19.92
C THR A 184 17.59 -1.74 18.89
N GLY A 185 16.84 -2.86 18.91
CA GLY A 185 16.98 -3.93 17.93
C GLY A 185 16.72 -3.46 16.50
N ILE A 186 15.69 -2.65 16.27
CA ILE A 186 15.42 -2.08 14.94
C ILE A 186 16.57 -1.15 14.50
N LEU A 187 17.07 -0.29 15.40
CA LEU A 187 18.20 0.59 15.08
C LEU A 187 19.47 -0.21 14.74
N LYS A 188 19.76 -1.28 15.48
CA LYS A 188 20.87 -2.20 15.19
C LYS A 188 20.71 -2.86 13.82
N TYR A 189 19.48 -3.28 13.48
CA TYR A 189 19.18 -3.81 12.15
C TYR A 189 19.49 -2.79 11.04
N LYS A 190 19.07 -1.53 11.21
CA LYS A 190 19.36 -0.44 10.25
C LYS A 190 20.86 -0.15 10.14
N LYS A 191 21.61 -0.32 11.23
CA LYS A 191 23.08 -0.25 11.25
C LYS A 191 23.75 -1.54 10.74
N LYS A 192 22.99 -2.54 10.27
CA LYS A 192 23.45 -3.84 9.73
C LYS A 192 24.20 -4.70 10.76
N ASN A 193 23.96 -4.51 12.05
CA ASN A 193 24.56 -5.29 13.12
C ASN A 193 23.68 -6.52 13.41
N TYR A 194 23.64 -7.47 12.48
CA TYR A 194 22.66 -8.57 12.50
C TYR A 194 22.82 -9.53 13.68
N PHE A 195 24.03 -9.76 14.19
CA PHE A 195 24.25 -10.59 15.37
C PHE A 195 23.65 -9.98 16.63
N ASP A 196 23.87 -8.65 16.85
CA ASP A 196 23.27 -7.93 17.98
C ASP A 196 21.73 -7.96 17.89
N VAL A 197 21.18 -7.85 16.66
CA VAL A 197 19.74 -7.94 16.42
C VAL A 197 19.18 -9.30 16.85
N ILE A 198 19.85 -10.38 16.47
CA ILE A 198 19.44 -11.75 16.81
C ILE A 198 19.44 -11.90 18.33
N ASP A 199 20.53 -11.50 19.02
CA ASP A 199 20.64 -11.58 20.46
C ASP A 199 19.50 -10.80 21.17
N ILE A 200 19.26 -9.55 20.79
CA ILE A 200 18.21 -8.71 21.38
C ILE A 200 16.83 -9.34 21.14
N PHE A 201 16.51 -9.69 19.88
CA PHE A 201 15.16 -10.11 19.54
C PHE A 201 14.83 -11.56 19.94
N GLU A 202 15.81 -12.43 20.13
CA GLU A 202 15.56 -13.78 20.68
C GLU A 202 15.17 -13.70 22.17
N ARG A 203 15.76 -12.80 22.94
CA ARG A 203 15.48 -12.69 24.39
C ARG A 203 14.29 -11.81 24.73
N ILE A 204 13.96 -10.80 23.91
CA ILE A 204 12.88 -9.86 24.22
C ILE A 204 11.53 -10.57 24.29
N LYS A 205 10.80 -10.34 25.38
CA LYS A 205 9.43 -10.82 25.57
C LYS A 205 8.46 -9.73 25.11
N ILE A 206 7.63 -10.04 24.14
CA ILE A 206 6.54 -9.18 23.64
C ILE A 206 5.23 -9.90 23.95
N ASP A 207 4.23 -9.16 24.43
CA ASP A 207 2.90 -9.71 24.65
C ASP A 207 2.38 -10.38 23.37
N HIS A 208 1.90 -11.62 23.51
CA HIS A 208 1.35 -12.41 22.41
C HIS A 208 0.12 -11.77 21.74
N GLN A 209 -0.52 -10.80 22.40
CA GLN A 209 -1.61 -10.01 21.84
C GLN A 209 -1.10 -8.82 20.99
N ASP A 210 0.14 -8.38 21.17
CA ASP A 210 0.74 -7.33 20.35
C ASP A 210 1.29 -7.90 19.03
N LEU A 211 0.37 -8.38 18.21
CA LEU A 211 0.69 -8.99 16.92
C LEU A 211 1.48 -8.06 16.01
N LYS A 212 1.33 -6.73 16.13
CA LYS A 212 2.06 -5.77 15.31
C LYS A 212 3.55 -5.75 15.65
N ARG A 213 3.91 -5.62 16.94
CA ARG A 213 5.31 -5.67 17.35
C ARG A 213 5.91 -7.06 17.11
N LEU A 214 5.15 -8.14 17.35
CA LEU A 214 5.57 -9.50 17.02
C LEU A 214 5.85 -9.70 15.54
N THR A 215 5.04 -9.11 14.64
CA THR A 215 5.29 -9.16 13.20
C THR A 215 6.62 -8.51 12.85
N VAL A 216 6.84 -7.26 13.30
CA VAL A 216 8.08 -6.53 13.03
C VAL A 216 9.30 -7.27 13.61
N LYS A 217 9.20 -7.80 14.85
CA LYS A 217 10.25 -8.64 15.46
C LYS A 217 10.60 -9.81 14.55
N ASN A 218 9.60 -10.58 14.14
CA ASN A 218 9.80 -11.79 13.34
C ASN A 218 10.38 -11.47 11.97
N GLU A 219 9.93 -10.40 11.30
CA GLU A 219 10.50 -9.96 10.02
C GLU A 219 11.98 -9.58 10.12
N ILE A 220 12.35 -8.84 11.17
CA ILE A 220 13.72 -8.41 11.39
C ILE A 220 14.60 -9.59 11.76
N LEU A 221 14.14 -10.50 12.59
CA LEU A 221 14.84 -11.76 12.89
C LEU A 221 15.04 -12.59 11.62
N ALA A 222 13.97 -12.78 10.83
CA ALA A 222 14.04 -13.52 9.58
C ALA A 222 15.11 -12.96 8.65
N LYS A 223 15.08 -11.63 8.43
CA LYS A 223 16.06 -10.95 7.59
C LYS A 223 17.48 -11.04 8.18
N SER A 224 17.63 -10.95 9.49
CA SER A 224 18.94 -11.05 10.14
C SER A 224 19.52 -12.47 10.05
N TYR A 225 18.69 -13.48 10.22
CA TYR A 225 19.11 -14.88 10.01
C TYR A 225 19.44 -15.18 8.54
N ASP A 226 18.72 -14.60 7.59
CA ASP A 226 19.04 -14.72 6.16
C ASP A 226 20.41 -14.10 5.85
N PHE A 227 20.69 -12.89 6.38
CA PHE A 227 21.99 -12.24 6.21
C PHE A 227 23.16 -13.00 6.85
N THR A 228 22.90 -13.69 7.96
CA THR A 228 23.92 -14.51 8.66
C THR A 228 24.02 -15.95 8.17
N GLY A 229 23.24 -16.31 7.12
CA GLY A 229 23.29 -17.62 6.48
C GLY A 229 22.49 -18.73 7.17
N ASN A 230 21.72 -18.41 8.22
CA ASN A 230 20.85 -19.38 8.86
C ASN A 230 19.46 -19.40 8.20
N TYR A 231 19.40 -19.90 6.99
CA TYR A 231 18.21 -19.88 6.14
C TYR A 231 17.03 -20.67 6.73
N LYS A 232 17.30 -21.74 7.48
CA LYS A 232 16.25 -22.53 8.15
C LYS A 232 15.51 -21.69 9.20
N LYS A 233 16.23 -21.00 10.08
CA LYS A 233 15.62 -20.09 11.06
C LYS A 233 14.96 -18.90 10.36
N ALA A 234 15.60 -18.33 9.34
CA ALA A 234 15.04 -17.24 8.55
C ALA A 234 13.65 -17.61 8.02
N PHE A 235 13.49 -18.78 7.40
CA PHE A 235 12.21 -19.22 6.86
C PHE A 235 11.13 -19.33 7.96
N ILE A 236 11.42 -19.95 9.07
CA ILE A 236 10.49 -20.10 10.21
C ILE A 236 10.01 -18.72 10.71
N TYR A 237 10.90 -17.74 10.82
CA TYR A 237 10.51 -16.41 11.27
C TYR A 237 9.71 -15.63 10.23
N PHE A 238 9.94 -15.84 8.93
CA PHE A 238 9.05 -15.32 7.89
C PHE A 238 7.66 -15.93 7.98
N GLU A 239 7.52 -17.25 8.21
CA GLU A 239 6.23 -17.91 8.45
C GLU A 239 5.52 -17.31 9.67
N HIS A 240 6.21 -17.15 10.81
CA HIS A 240 5.64 -16.54 11.99
C HIS A 240 5.17 -15.09 11.75
N ALA A 241 5.91 -14.30 10.98
CA ALA A 241 5.49 -12.95 10.59
C ALA A 241 4.20 -12.98 9.76
N ASN A 242 4.14 -13.85 8.75
CA ASN A 242 2.97 -14.02 7.89
C ASN A 242 1.74 -14.55 8.66
N ASP A 243 1.93 -15.44 9.64
CA ASP A 243 0.86 -15.90 10.52
C ASP A 243 0.30 -14.80 11.41
N ASN A 244 1.16 -13.93 11.93
CA ASN A 244 0.72 -12.76 12.68
C ASN A 244 -0.08 -11.79 11.79
N ILE A 245 0.36 -11.56 10.56
CA ILE A 245 -0.38 -10.75 9.57
C ILE A 245 -1.76 -11.36 9.33
N ARG A 246 -1.86 -12.68 9.12
CA ARG A 246 -3.13 -13.40 8.95
C ARG A 246 -4.07 -13.16 10.13
N LYS A 247 -3.56 -13.25 11.37
CA LYS A 247 -4.31 -13.00 12.60
C LYS A 247 -4.75 -11.53 12.74
N ILE A 248 -3.89 -10.56 12.42
CA ILE A 248 -4.21 -9.12 12.47
C ILE A 248 -5.41 -8.79 11.59
N TYR A 249 -5.47 -9.37 10.41
CA TYR A 249 -6.56 -9.10 9.45
C TYR A 249 -7.78 -10.02 9.63
N ASN A 250 -7.71 -10.99 10.54
CA ASN A 250 -8.83 -11.88 10.93
C ASN A 250 -9.66 -12.37 9.73
N ASN A 251 -9.00 -12.94 8.72
CA ASN A 251 -9.61 -13.43 7.48
C ASN A 251 -10.42 -12.40 6.67
N LYS A 252 -10.23 -11.09 6.91
CA LYS A 252 -10.87 -10.01 6.15
C LYS A 252 -10.62 -10.14 4.64
N PHE A 253 -9.47 -10.69 4.25
CA PHE A 253 -9.07 -10.86 2.85
C PHE A 253 -9.02 -12.35 2.50
N ASN A 254 -9.68 -12.68 1.38
CA ASN A 254 -9.78 -14.05 0.88
C ASN A 254 -9.03 -14.15 -0.46
N LYS A 255 -7.97 -14.97 -0.49
CA LYS A 255 -7.17 -15.24 -1.68
C LYS A 255 -7.98 -15.72 -2.88
N ASN A 256 -9.02 -16.53 -2.63
CA ASN A 256 -9.85 -17.13 -3.69
C ASN A 256 -10.63 -16.06 -4.48
N ILE A 257 -10.93 -14.91 -3.90
CA ILE A 257 -11.59 -13.81 -4.63
C ILE A 257 -10.70 -13.34 -5.78
N TYR A 258 -9.40 -13.17 -5.52
CA TYR A 258 -8.47 -12.75 -6.56
C TYR A 258 -8.16 -13.86 -7.57
N LEU A 259 -8.06 -15.10 -7.12
CA LEU A 259 -7.91 -16.24 -8.03
C LEU A 259 -9.10 -16.39 -8.97
N ASN A 260 -10.33 -16.23 -8.46
CA ASN A 260 -11.54 -16.26 -9.28
C ASN A 260 -11.60 -15.08 -10.27
N PHE A 261 -11.12 -13.90 -9.85
CA PHE A 261 -11.00 -12.74 -10.73
C PHE A 261 -10.09 -13.04 -11.93
N ILE A 262 -8.93 -13.68 -11.71
CA ILE A 262 -8.01 -14.08 -12.78
C ILE A 262 -8.62 -15.21 -13.63
N LYS A 263 -9.26 -16.19 -13.00
CA LYS A 263 -9.85 -17.34 -13.69
C LYS A 263 -10.91 -16.90 -14.73
N LYS A 264 -11.80 -15.99 -14.37
CA LYS A 264 -12.78 -15.42 -15.32
C LYS A 264 -12.12 -14.83 -16.56
N ARG A 265 -10.99 -14.13 -16.39
CA ARG A 265 -10.20 -13.57 -17.50
C ARG A 265 -9.58 -14.68 -18.34
N SER A 266 -8.98 -15.68 -17.70
CA SER A 266 -8.39 -16.82 -18.40
C SER A 266 -9.44 -17.55 -19.26
N GLU A 267 -10.66 -17.74 -18.74
CA GLU A 267 -11.76 -18.39 -19.46
C GLU A 267 -12.18 -17.58 -20.69
N TYR A 268 -12.28 -16.26 -20.59
CA TYR A 268 -12.68 -15.42 -21.71
C TYR A 268 -11.55 -15.24 -22.75
N PHE A 269 -10.35 -14.87 -22.30
CA PHE A 269 -9.24 -14.53 -23.18
C PHE A 269 -8.45 -15.72 -23.73
N SER A 270 -8.78 -16.97 -23.34
CA SER A 270 -8.20 -18.18 -23.91
C SER A 270 -8.97 -18.74 -25.12
N ASN A 271 -10.16 -18.22 -25.41
CA ASN A 271 -11.06 -18.73 -26.41
C ASN A 271 -10.99 -17.94 -27.72
N ASP A 272 -11.54 -18.51 -28.81
CA ASP A 272 -11.70 -17.89 -30.13
C ASP A 272 -12.54 -16.58 -30.13
N ASN A 273 -13.14 -16.22 -29.00
CA ASN A 273 -13.94 -15.00 -28.81
C ASN A 273 -13.21 -13.72 -29.23
N LEU A 274 -11.87 -13.69 -29.10
CA LEU A 274 -11.08 -12.53 -29.48
C LEU A 274 -11.06 -12.25 -30.98
N LYS A 275 -11.32 -13.27 -31.82
CA LYS A 275 -11.47 -13.13 -33.28
C LYS A 275 -12.71 -12.32 -33.64
N ASN A 276 -13.71 -12.26 -32.75
CA ASN A 276 -14.97 -11.54 -32.94
C ASN A 276 -14.90 -10.06 -32.53
N TRP A 277 -13.76 -9.62 -31.99
CA TRP A 277 -13.60 -8.24 -31.58
C TRP A 277 -13.71 -7.30 -32.76
N LYS A 278 -14.76 -6.48 -32.79
CA LYS A 278 -14.94 -5.46 -33.81
C LYS A 278 -13.84 -4.41 -33.66
N SER A 279 -13.25 -4.01 -34.79
CA SER A 279 -12.36 -2.86 -34.80
C SER A 279 -13.13 -1.59 -34.41
N ILE A 280 -12.53 -0.77 -33.57
CA ILE A 280 -13.09 0.52 -33.15
C ILE A 280 -12.30 1.58 -33.90
N ASN A 281 -12.99 2.32 -34.79
CA ASN A 281 -12.41 3.51 -35.39
C ASN A 281 -12.45 4.63 -34.35
N TYR A 282 -11.30 5.00 -33.84
CA TYR A 282 -11.20 6.11 -32.91
C TYR A 282 -10.08 7.05 -33.31
N THR A 283 -10.33 8.34 -33.17
CA THR A 283 -9.32 9.37 -33.30
C THR A 283 -8.98 9.91 -31.94
N THR A 284 -7.74 9.78 -31.52
CA THR A 284 -7.30 10.33 -30.24
C THR A 284 -6.17 11.33 -30.43
N LYS A 285 -6.26 12.46 -29.69
CA LYS A 285 -5.18 13.44 -29.59
C LYS A 285 -4.18 13.07 -28.48
N ILE A 286 -4.45 12.00 -27.71
CA ILE A 286 -3.66 11.57 -26.58
C ILE A 286 -3.09 10.19 -26.90
N ASN A 287 -1.78 10.04 -26.84
CA ASN A 287 -1.11 8.76 -27.01
C ASN A 287 -1.56 7.76 -25.97
N ASP A 288 -1.68 6.50 -26.36
CA ASP A 288 -1.95 5.41 -25.43
C ASP A 288 -0.81 5.26 -24.43
N PRO A 289 -1.09 4.90 -23.17
CA PRO A 289 -0.07 4.72 -22.16
C PRO A 289 0.85 3.54 -22.47
N ILE A 290 2.04 3.56 -21.89
CA ILE A 290 2.91 2.40 -21.78
C ILE A 290 2.72 1.81 -20.40
N PHE A 291 2.62 0.47 -20.29
CA PHE A 291 2.41 -0.22 -19.03
C PHE A 291 3.65 -1.02 -18.65
N LEU A 292 4.23 -0.72 -17.48
CA LEU A 292 5.28 -1.53 -16.86
C LEU A 292 4.62 -2.53 -15.91
N ILE A 293 4.58 -3.79 -16.35
CA ILE A 293 3.87 -4.89 -15.71
C ILE A 293 4.81 -6.04 -15.33
N GLY A 294 4.30 -6.98 -14.57
CA GLY A 294 5.03 -8.20 -14.18
C GLY A 294 4.47 -8.82 -12.91
N PHE A 295 5.02 -9.94 -12.51
CA PHE A 295 4.72 -10.46 -11.18
C PHE A 295 5.37 -9.57 -10.11
N PRO A 296 4.76 -9.35 -8.94
CA PRO A 296 5.41 -8.58 -7.87
C PRO A 296 6.81 -9.11 -7.57
N ARG A 297 7.73 -8.23 -7.24
CA ARG A 297 9.14 -8.53 -6.96
C ARG A 297 9.98 -9.01 -8.16
N SER A 298 9.49 -8.82 -9.38
CA SER A 298 10.23 -9.12 -10.62
C SER A 298 11.21 -8.01 -11.07
N GLY A 299 11.41 -6.97 -10.27
CA GLY A 299 12.33 -5.87 -10.59
C GLY A 299 11.67 -4.63 -11.20
N THR A 300 10.36 -4.52 -11.17
CA THR A 300 9.61 -3.36 -11.70
C THR A 300 10.03 -2.03 -11.08
N THR A 301 10.37 -1.99 -9.77
CA THR A 301 10.85 -0.76 -9.11
C THR A 301 12.23 -0.34 -9.62
N LEU A 302 13.11 -1.30 -9.92
CA LEU A 302 14.40 -1.00 -10.53
C LEU A 302 14.23 -0.41 -11.93
N LEU A 303 13.41 -1.04 -12.75
CA LEU A 303 13.10 -0.54 -14.10
C LEU A 303 12.41 0.81 -14.09
N ASP A 304 11.43 1.03 -13.20
CA ASP A 304 10.82 2.35 -12.98
C ASP A 304 11.89 3.42 -12.71
N THR A 305 12.80 3.13 -11.78
CA THR A 305 13.84 4.09 -11.37
C THR A 305 14.83 4.37 -12.52
N ILE A 306 15.20 3.36 -13.28
CA ILE A 306 16.06 3.50 -14.47
C ILE A 306 15.35 4.35 -15.54
N LEU A 307 14.11 3.98 -15.89
CA LEU A 307 13.32 4.67 -16.92
C LEU A 307 13.04 6.12 -16.54
N ARG A 308 12.68 6.38 -15.29
CA ARG A 308 12.43 7.72 -14.75
C ARG A 308 13.67 8.62 -14.78
N SER A 309 14.86 8.05 -14.87
CA SER A 309 16.10 8.82 -15.01
C SER A 309 16.25 9.45 -16.41
N HIS A 310 15.53 8.92 -17.40
CA HIS A 310 15.50 9.48 -18.75
C HIS A 310 14.60 10.72 -18.80
N SER A 311 15.13 11.85 -19.31
CA SER A 311 14.43 13.15 -19.32
C SER A 311 13.10 13.15 -20.06
N SER A 312 12.97 12.30 -21.10
CA SER A 312 11.75 12.16 -21.93
C SER A 312 10.73 11.17 -21.38
N ILE A 313 10.95 10.60 -20.19
CA ILE A 313 10.03 9.62 -19.57
C ILE A 313 9.44 10.19 -18.29
N GLU A 314 8.17 9.91 -18.09
CA GLU A 314 7.42 10.17 -16.86
C GLU A 314 6.73 8.89 -16.41
N VAL A 315 6.96 8.48 -15.15
CA VAL A 315 6.41 7.22 -14.62
C VAL A 315 5.47 7.52 -13.48
N LEU A 316 4.26 6.98 -13.53
CA LEU A 316 3.33 6.91 -12.42
C LEU A 316 3.52 5.58 -11.68
N GLU A 317 3.77 5.68 -10.36
CA GLU A 317 4.14 4.53 -9.56
C GLU A 317 2.97 4.02 -8.70
N GLU A 318 2.53 2.79 -9.01
CA GLU A 318 1.62 1.96 -8.18
C GLU A 318 0.31 2.64 -7.77
N GLU A 319 -0.22 3.53 -8.62
CA GLU A 319 -1.55 4.09 -8.41
C GLU A 319 -2.62 3.18 -9.05
N PRO A 320 -3.77 2.93 -8.38
CA PRO A 320 -4.75 1.93 -8.78
C PRO A 320 -5.71 2.43 -9.87
N ILE A 321 -5.20 3.11 -10.91
CA ILE A 321 -6.05 3.69 -11.96
C ILE A 321 -6.77 2.61 -12.75
N ILE A 322 -6.04 1.58 -13.16
CA ILE A 322 -6.63 0.46 -13.92
C ILE A 322 -7.67 -0.28 -13.07
N ASP A 323 -7.44 -0.47 -11.77
CA ASP A 323 -8.44 -1.10 -10.89
C ASP A 323 -9.75 -0.31 -10.86
N GLU A 324 -9.68 1.04 -10.84
CA GLU A 324 -10.87 1.88 -10.90
C GLU A 324 -11.56 1.78 -12.27
N VAL A 325 -10.80 1.76 -13.36
CA VAL A 325 -11.32 1.55 -14.73
C VAL A 325 -12.04 0.22 -14.83
N ILE A 326 -11.41 -0.86 -14.38
CA ILE A 326 -11.97 -2.21 -14.40
C ILE A 326 -13.25 -2.30 -13.54
N ASN A 327 -13.24 -1.73 -12.34
CA ASN A 327 -14.42 -1.70 -11.48
C ASN A 327 -15.61 -0.96 -12.12
N ASN A 328 -15.38 0.09 -12.90
CA ASN A 328 -16.42 0.77 -13.65
C ASN A 328 -16.88 -0.07 -14.86
N LEU A 329 -15.93 -0.64 -15.59
CA LEU A 329 -16.22 -1.52 -16.72
C LEU A 329 -17.08 -2.71 -16.29
N GLU A 330 -16.67 -3.46 -15.26
CA GLU A 330 -17.39 -4.65 -14.77
C GLU A 330 -18.85 -4.35 -14.39
N LYS A 331 -19.12 -3.16 -13.85
CA LYS A 331 -20.48 -2.69 -13.57
C LYS A 331 -21.28 -2.46 -14.86
N ILE A 332 -20.67 -1.84 -15.87
CA ILE A 332 -21.31 -1.50 -17.13
C ILE A 332 -21.61 -2.76 -17.95
N ILE A 333 -20.65 -3.68 -18.01
CA ILE A 333 -20.83 -4.96 -18.72
C ILE A 333 -21.54 -6.02 -17.88
N GLU A 334 -21.91 -5.72 -16.62
CA GLU A 334 -22.57 -6.63 -15.68
C GLU A 334 -21.78 -7.95 -15.48
N ASN A 335 -20.44 -7.84 -15.47
CA ASN A 335 -19.50 -8.95 -15.42
C ASN A 335 -19.57 -9.94 -16.60
N ASP A 336 -20.19 -9.57 -17.70
CA ASP A 336 -20.25 -10.34 -18.94
C ASP A 336 -19.19 -9.83 -19.93
N PHE A 337 -18.06 -10.52 -19.99
CA PHE A 337 -16.92 -10.15 -20.86
C PHE A 337 -17.27 -10.27 -22.36
N SER A 338 -18.30 -11.02 -22.76
CA SER A 338 -18.72 -11.11 -24.18
C SER A 338 -19.15 -9.73 -24.73
N LYS A 339 -19.60 -8.82 -23.86
CA LYS A 339 -19.93 -7.44 -24.23
C LYS A 339 -18.71 -6.64 -24.72
N LEU A 340 -17.48 -7.09 -24.43
CA LEU A 340 -16.25 -6.49 -24.97
C LEU A 340 -16.10 -6.69 -26.49
N GLU A 341 -16.74 -7.68 -27.08
CA GLU A 341 -16.69 -7.97 -28.53
C GLU A 341 -17.33 -6.83 -29.33
N ASN A 342 -18.42 -6.29 -28.83
CA ASN A 342 -19.28 -5.30 -29.50
C ASN A 342 -19.25 -3.94 -28.78
N LEU A 343 -18.09 -3.50 -28.30
CA LEU A 343 -17.95 -2.16 -27.72
C LEU A 343 -18.34 -1.09 -28.72
N ASP A 344 -19.25 -0.20 -28.31
CA ASP A 344 -19.52 1.01 -29.06
C ASP A 344 -18.47 2.11 -28.77
N GLU A 345 -18.42 3.09 -29.67
CA GLU A 345 -17.47 4.20 -29.55
C GLU A 345 -17.70 5.05 -28.28
N ASN A 346 -18.95 5.17 -27.82
CA ASN A 346 -19.28 5.96 -26.63
C ASN A 346 -18.70 5.31 -25.38
N LEU A 347 -18.92 4.00 -25.18
CA LEU A 347 -18.38 3.26 -24.04
C LEU A 347 -16.85 3.24 -24.07
N PHE A 348 -16.27 3.01 -25.26
CA PHE A 348 -14.82 3.06 -25.45
C PHE A 348 -14.24 4.40 -24.99
N ASN A 349 -14.81 5.52 -25.45
CA ASN A 349 -14.36 6.86 -25.10
C ASN A 349 -14.62 7.17 -23.61
N GLN A 350 -15.72 6.70 -23.03
CA GLN A 350 -16.04 6.87 -21.62
C GLN A 350 -14.98 6.20 -20.73
N ILE A 351 -14.61 4.96 -21.01
CA ILE A 351 -13.61 4.21 -20.24
C ILE A 351 -12.23 4.89 -20.34
N ARG A 352 -11.82 5.29 -21.54
CA ARG A 352 -10.57 6.03 -21.75
C ARG A 352 -10.55 7.35 -20.98
N LYS A 353 -11.67 8.09 -21.00
CA LYS A 353 -11.83 9.34 -20.26
C LYS A 353 -11.63 9.13 -18.76
N ILE A 354 -12.24 8.10 -18.17
CA ILE A 354 -12.05 7.75 -16.75
C ILE A 354 -10.55 7.56 -16.44
N TYR A 355 -9.84 6.80 -17.28
CA TYR A 355 -8.41 6.59 -17.11
C TYR A 355 -7.61 7.90 -17.10
N PHE A 356 -7.78 8.74 -18.12
CA PHE A 356 -7.01 9.97 -18.25
C PHE A 356 -7.36 11.02 -17.18
N GLU A 357 -8.62 11.11 -16.78
CA GLU A 357 -9.05 11.98 -15.68
C GLU A 357 -8.40 11.55 -14.36
N LYS A 358 -8.35 10.24 -14.10
CA LYS A 358 -7.68 9.69 -12.91
C LYS A 358 -6.18 9.92 -12.95
N ARG A 359 -5.52 9.63 -14.06
CA ARG A 359 -4.09 9.94 -14.24
C ARG A 359 -3.79 11.40 -13.88
N ASN A 360 -4.60 12.33 -14.35
CA ASN A 360 -4.39 13.76 -14.09
C ASN A 360 -4.64 14.20 -12.63
N GLN A 361 -5.28 13.35 -11.82
CA GLN A 361 -5.37 13.58 -10.36
C GLN A 361 -4.07 13.26 -9.63
N TYR A 362 -3.29 12.31 -10.15
CA TYR A 362 -2.04 11.86 -9.53
C TYR A 362 -0.81 12.57 -10.08
N ILE A 363 -0.85 12.98 -11.34
CA ILE A 363 0.32 13.53 -12.03
C ILE A 363 -0.06 14.72 -12.92
N ASN A 364 0.76 15.76 -12.89
CA ASN A 364 0.64 16.86 -13.85
C ASN A 364 1.30 16.44 -15.17
N TYR A 365 0.53 15.73 -16.00
CA TYR A 365 1.02 15.08 -17.21
C TYR A 365 1.64 16.06 -18.20
N ASN A 366 2.88 15.78 -18.59
CA ASN A 366 3.59 16.49 -19.65
C ASN A 366 3.44 15.73 -20.99
N LYS A 367 2.65 16.27 -21.92
CA LYS A 367 2.39 15.66 -23.24
C LYS A 367 3.64 15.46 -24.11
N ASN A 368 4.74 16.13 -23.81
CA ASN A 368 6.01 15.99 -24.52
C ASN A 368 6.86 14.84 -24.00
N LYS A 369 6.40 14.11 -22.97
CA LYS A 369 7.07 12.96 -22.41
C LYS A 369 6.29 11.68 -22.67
N ILE A 370 7.00 10.57 -22.78
CA ILE A 370 6.39 9.26 -22.75
C ILE A 370 5.87 9.01 -21.33
N PHE A 371 4.62 8.58 -21.23
CA PHE A 371 3.98 8.25 -19.97
C PHE A 371 3.96 6.74 -19.77
N ILE A 372 4.48 6.31 -18.60
CA ILE A 372 4.49 4.92 -18.19
C ILE A 372 3.66 4.76 -16.91
N ASP A 373 2.66 3.89 -16.96
CA ASP A 373 1.86 3.44 -15.81
C ASP A 373 2.52 2.18 -15.23
N LYS A 374 3.07 2.27 -14.02
CA LYS A 374 3.75 1.15 -13.37
C LYS A 374 2.91 0.61 -12.21
N LEU A 375 2.20 -0.47 -12.46
CA LEU A 375 1.62 -1.32 -11.43
C LEU A 375 1.82 -2.80 -11.84
N PRO A 376 2.65 -3.57 -11.11
CA PRO A 376 3.02 -4.93 -11.53
C PRO A 376 1.82 -5.80 -11.87
N LEU A 377 0.80 -5.84 -11.00
CA LEU A 377 -0.37 -6.69 -11.18
C LEU A 377 -1.34 -6.24 -12.28
N ASN A 378 -1.10 -5.10 -12.97
CA ASN A 378 -1.82 -4.79 -14.21
C ASN A 378 -1.59 -5.86 -15.31
N ILE A 379 -0.63 -6.76 -15.11
CA ILE A 379 -0.44 -7.93 -15.99
C ILE A 379 -1.72 -8.78 -16.12
N VAL A 380 -2.57 -8.83 -15.08
CA VAL A 380 -3.84 -9.58 -15.13
C VAL A 380 -4.94 -8.87 -15.90
N ASN A 381 -4.79 -7.57 -16.16
CA ASN A 381 -5.77 -6.73 -16.85
C ASN A 381 -5.34 -6.37 -18.29
N VAL A 382 -4.29 -7.02 -18.81
CA VAL A 382 -3.74 -6.71 -20.14
C VAL A 382 -4.78 -6.87 -21.26
N GLY A 383 -5.70 -7.83 -21.12
CA GLY A 383 -6.77 -8.02 -22.10
C GLY A 383 -7.68 -6.80 -22.23
N GLU A 384 -8.17 -6.27 -21.12
CA GLU A 384 -9.00 -5.08 -21.09
C GLU A 384 -8.19 -3.84 -21.47
N ILE A 385 -6.95 -3.73 -21.01
CA ILE A 385 -6.05 -2.63 -21.38
C ILE A 385 -5.86 -2.60 -22.89
N ALA A 386 -5.56 -3.74 -23.53
CA ALA A 386 -5.38 -3.83 -24.98
C ALA A 386 -6.67 -3.50 -25.74
N ARG A 387 -7.85 -3.78 -25.15
CA ARG A 387 -9.13 -3.44 -25.74
C ARG A 387 -9.39 -1.94 -25.77
N PHE A 388 -9.04 -1.22 -24.71
CA PHE A 388 -9.26 0.23 -24.58
C PHE A 388 -8.08 1.08 -25.02
N PHE A 389 -6.88 0.51 -25.11
CA PHE A 389 -5.65 1.17 -25.55
C PHE A 389 -4.93 0.31 -26.59
N PRO A 390 -5.48 0.24 -27.84
CA PRO A 390 -4.96 -0.70 -28.85
C PRO A 390 -3.51 -0.44 -29.28
N ASN A 391 -2.99 0.77 -29.06
CA ASN A 391 -1.60 1.11 -29.34
C ASN A 391 -0.71 1.07 -28.08
N ALA A 392 -1.23 0.62 -26.95
CA ALA A 392 -0.45 0.49 -25.72
C ALA A 392 0.76 -0.42 -25.94
N LYS A 393 1.90 -0.02 -25.39
CA LYS A 393 3.09 -0.86 -25.28
C LYS A 393 3.19 -1.43 -23.87
N PHE A 394 3.67 -2.67 -23.78
CA PHE A 394 3.83 -3.35 -22.49
C PHE A 394 5.30 -3.68 -22.26
N ILE A 395 5.84 -3.27 -21.12
CA ILE A 395 7.16 -3.69 -20.62
C ILE A 395 6.92 -4.77 -19.58
N LEU A 396 7.26 -6.02 -19.92
CA LEU A 396 7.14 -7.15 -18.99
C LEU A 396 8.44 -7.31 -18.22
N ALA A 397 8.41 -6.99 -16.93
CA ALA A 397 9.49 -7.31 -16.02
C ALA A 397 9.42 -8.79 -15.62
N LEU A 398 10.45 -9.56 -15.95
CA LEU A 398 10.61 -10.95 -15.54
C LEU A 398 11.77 -11.09 -14.56
N ARG A 399 11.66 -12.09 -13.70
CA ARG A 399 12.72 -12.57 -12.82
C ARG A 399 12.54 -14.07 -12.65
N ASN A 400 13.62 -14.78 -12.26
CA ASN A 400 13.52 -16.21 -11.95
C ASN A 400 12.27 -16.49 -11.10
N PRO A 401 11.39 -17.43 -11.51
CA PRO A 401 10.11 -17.71 -10.84
C PRO A 401 10.27 -18.00 -9.35
N PHE A 402 11.27 -18.81 -8.98
CA PHE A 402 11.54 -19.13 -7.57
C PHE A 402 11.96 -17.91 -6.77
N ASP A 403 12.83 -17.05 -7.31
CA ASP A 403 13.26 -15.82 -6.64
C ASP A 403 12.12 -14.82 -6.48
N SER A 404 11.22 -14.70 -7.47
CA SER A 404 10.04 -13.84 -7.40
C SER A 404 9.07 -14.31 -6.32
N VAL A 405 8.74 -15.61 -6.29
CA VAL A 405 7.85 -16.23 -5.31
C VAL A 405 8.43 -16.13 -3.90
N LEU A 406 9.72 -16.48 -3.73
CA LEU A 406 10.39 -16.32 -2.44
C LEU A 406 10.38 -14.88 -1.94
N SER A 407 10.68 -13.94 -2.83
CA SER A 407 10.72 -12.52 -2.48
C SER A 407 9.34 -11.96 -2.12
N CYS A 408 8.26 -12.48 -2.72
CA CYS A 408 6.89 -12.15 -2.33
C CYS A 408 6.55 -12.71 -0.94
N PHE A 409 6.88 -13.98 -0.67
CA PHE A 409 6.66 -14.62 0.63
C PHE A 409 7.40 -13.91 1.77
N MET A 410 8.64 -13.45 1.52
CA MET A 410 9.49 -12.75 2.50
C MET A 410 9.13 -11.28 2.71
N GLN A 411 8.14 -10.75 1.96
CA GLN A 411 7.79 -9.34 1.98
C GLN A 411 6.46 -9.10 2.67
N SER A 412 6.45 -8.23 3.68
CA SER A 412 5.19 -7.75 4.26
C SER A 412 4.56 -6.70 3.36
N PHE A 413 3.47 -7.09 2.73
CA PHE A 413 2.61 -6.20 1.95
C PHE A 413 1.45 -5.66 2.78
N SER A 414 0.94 -4.48 2.43
CA SER A 414 -0.41 -4.08 2.84
C SER A 414 -1.41 -5.08 2.28
N LEU A 415 -2.11 -5.80 3.18
CA LEU A 415 -2.91 -6.94 2.77
C LEU A 415 -4.16 -6.50 2.01
N ASN A 416 -4.40 -7.18 0.90
CA ASN A 416 -5.64 -7.19 0.11
C ASN A 416 -5.90 -8.62 -0.41
N HIS A 417 -6.92 -8.83 -1.25
CA HIS A 417 -7.24 -10.15 -1.78
C HIS A 417 -6.10 -10.76 -2.63
N ALA A 418 -5.36 -9.95 -3.38
CA ALA A 418 -4.21 -10.40 -4.15
C ALA A 418 -3.03 -10.75 -3.24
N MET A 419 -2.65 -9.81 -2.34
CA MET A 419 -1.50 -9.95 -1.45
C MET A 419 -1.67 -11.07 -0.41
N SER A 420 -2.91 -11.49 -0.09
CA SER A 420 -3.18 -12.61 0.81
C SER A 420 -2.63 -13.95 0.30
N ASN A 421 -2.37 -14.07 -1.01
CA ASN A 421 -1.70 -15.24 -1.59
C ASN A 421 -0.21 -15.32 -1.24
N PHE A 422 0.43 -14.23 -0.84
CA PHE A 422 1.87 -14.22 -0.54
C PHE A 422 2.21 -14.62 0.90
N LEU A 423 1.21 -14.83 1.75
CA LEU A 423 1.41 -15.28 3.13
C LEU A 423 1.85 -16.76 3.25
N ASN A 424 1.81 -17.49 2.13
CA ASN A 424 2.25 -18.88 2.04
C ASN A 424 2.97 -19.09 0.70
N ILE A 425 4.06 -19.86 0.72
CA ILE A 425 4.90 -20.04 -0.49
C ILE A 425 4.19 -20.86 -1.56
N ASP A 426 3.39 -21.85 -1.17
CA ASP A 426 2.64 -22.69 -2.10
C ASP A 426 1.54 -21.89 -2.80
N ASP A 427 0.84 -21.02 -2.06
CA ASP A 427 -0.16 -20.12 -2.62
C ASP A 427 0.45 -19.09 -3.55
N ALA A 428 1.61 -18.53 -3.19
CA ALA A 428 2.34 -17.60 -4.03
C ALA A 428 2.80 -18.23 -5.35
N ALA A 429 3.25 -19.49 -5.31
CA ALA A 429 3.63 -20.24 -6.50
C ALA A 429 2.44 -20.55 -7.41
N LYS A 430 1.29 -20.91 -6.84
CA LYS A 430 0.04 -21.10 -7.59
C LYS A 430 -0.44 -19.82 -8.24
N LEU A 431 -0.37 -18.70 -7.52
CA LEU A 431 -0.71 -17.39 -8.08
C LEU A 431 0.25 -17.03 -9.23
N TYR A 432 1.55 -17.28 -9.07
CA TYR A 432 2.53 -17.07 -10.14
C TYR A 432 2.15 -17.84 -11.40
N ASP A 433 1.82 -19.12 -11.26
CA ASP A 433 1.45 -19.99 -12.38
C ASP A 433 0.21 -19.46 -13.13
N ILE A 434 -0.82 -19.09 -12.40
CA ILE A 434 -2.08 -18.60 -12.98
C ILE A 434 -1.87 -17.25 -13.68
N VAL A 435 -1.11 -16.33 -13.07
CA VAL A 435 -0.82 -15.01 -13.65
C VAL A 435 0.01 -15.15 -14.92
N MET A 436 1.05 -15.99 -14.90
CA MET A 436 1.91 -16.18 -16.08
C MET A 436 1.22 -16.98 -17.18
N SER A 437 0.31 -17.88 -16.83
CA SER A 437 -0.54 -18.59 -17.81
C SER A 437 -1.49 -17.61 -18.52
N LEU A 438 -2.08 -16.68 -17.77
CA LEU A 438 -2.92 -15.64 -18.34
C LEU A 438 -2.12 -14.68 -19.24
N TRP A 439 -0.93 -14.26 -18.81
CA TRP A 439 -0.03 -13.47 -19.67
C TRP A 439 0.31 -14.21 -20.97
N GLN A 440 0.59 -15.51 -20.89
CA GLN A 440 0.85 -16.33 -22.07
C GLN A 440 -0.35 -16.31 -23.02
N SER A 441 -1.57 -16.52 -22.51
CA SER A 441 -2.80 -16.45 -23.29
C SER A 441 -2.95 -15.07 -23.98
N TYR A 442 -2.71 -13.98 -23.27
CA TYR A 442 -2.73 -12.64 -23.87
C TYR A 442 -1.69 -12.48 -24.98
N SER A 443 -0.46 -12.93 -24.76
CA SER A 443 0.62 -12.79 -25.74
C SER A 443 0.43 -13.66 -27.00
N GLU A 444 -0.28 -14.77 -26.88
CA GLU A 444 -0.59 -15.67 -27.99
C GLU A 444 -1.86 -15.25 -28.77
N ASN A 445 -2.86 -14.69 -28.09
CA ASN A 445 -4.16 -14.41 -28.68
C ASN A 445 -4.42 -12.94 -29.01
N LEU A 446 -3.66 -12.01 -28.43
CA LEU A 446 -3.80 -10.58 -28.66
C LEU A 446 -2.58 -10.02 -29.41
N SER A 447 -2.81 -9.12 -30.37
CA SER A 447 -1.74 -8.41 -31.09
C SER A 447 -1.13 -7.30 -30.22
N ILE A 448 -0.54 -7.67 -29.06
CA ILE A 448 0.05 -6.72 -28.13
C ILE A 448 1.51 -6.42 -28.47
N LYS A 449 1.88 -5.14 -28.37
CA LYS A 449 3.29 -4.71 -28.48
C LYS A 449 3.97 -4.84 -27.13
N SER A 450 4.83 -5.84 -26.97
CA SER A 450 5.50 -6.08 -25.68
C SER A 450 6.99 -6.24 -25.81
N HIS A 451 7.73 -5.83 -24.76
CA HIS A 451 9.16 -6.04 -24.58
C HIS A 451 9.42 -6.69 -23.22
N VAL A 452 10.19 -7.77 -23.24
CA VAL A 452 10.49 -8.53 -22.02
C VAL A 452 11.86 -8.11 -21.48
N VAL A 453 11.90 -7.71 -20.21
CA VAL A 453 13.12 -7.35 -19.51
C VAL A 453 13.35 -8.30 -18.33
N LYS A 454 14.40 -9.11 -18.41
CA LYS A 454 14.81 -9.99 -17.31
C LYS A 454 15.62 -9.22 -16.28
N TYR A 455 15.24 -9.30 -15.00
CA TYR A 455 15.99 -8.69 -13.90
C TYR A 455 17.46 -9.07 -13.89
N GLU A 456 17.74 -10.33 -14.12
CA GLU A 456 19.11 -10.88 -14.15
C GLU A 456 19.94 -10.20 -15.24
N ASN A 457 19.36 -9.97 -16.42
CA ASN A 457 20.06 -9.28 -17.52
C ASN A 457 20.31 -7.80 -17.20
N VAL A 458 19.38 -7.13 -16.50
CA VAL A 458 19.62 -5.75 -16.03
C VAL A 458 20.81 -5.70 -15.10
N VAL A 459 21.00 -6.72 -14.26
CA VAL A 459 22.10 -6.77 -13.28
C VAL A 459 23.44 -7.16 -13.94
N THR A 460 23.41 -8.09 -14.90
CA THR A 460 24.64 -8.67 -15.49
C THR A 460 25.07 -8.04 -16.81
N ASN A 461 24.14 -7.46 -17.56
CA ASN A 461 24.36 -6.84 -18.87
C ASN A 461 23.48 -5.59 -19.06
N PHE A 462 23.71 -4.61 -18.19
CA PHE A 462 22.90 -3.39 -18.08
C PHE A 462 22.77 -2.63 -19.41
N ASP A 463 23.92 -2.27 -20.00
CA ASP A 463 23.94 -1.37 -21.17
C ASP A 463 23.14 -1.94 -22.33
N LYS A 464 23.35 -3.20 -22.69
CA LYS A 464 22.60 -3.84 -23.77
C LYS A 464 21.10 -3.96 -23.42
N THR A 465 20.80 -4.41 -22.21
CA THR A 465 19.41 -4.67 -21.81
C THR A 465 18.59 -3.38 -21.79
N ILE A 466 19.16 -2.28 -21.28
CA ILE A 466 18.46 -1.00 -21.22
C ILE A 466 18.45 -0.32 -22.59
N TYR A 467 19.51 -0.47 -23.41
CA TYR A 467 19.52 0.03 -24.77
C TYR A 467 18.38 -0.59 -25.61
N ASP A 468 18.21 -1.91 -25.54
CA ASP A 468 17.12 -2.60 -26.25
C ASP A 468 15.74 -2.12 -25.77
N LEU A 469 15.58 -1.83 -24.46
CA LEU A 469 14.35 -1.28 -23.90
C LEU A 469 14.09 0.16 -24.38
N ILE A 470 15.10 1.03 -24.40
CA ILE A 470 14.99 2.43 -24.87
C ILE A 470 14.63 2.47 -26.36
N ASN A 471 15.22 1.57 -27.18
CA ASN A 471 14.87 1.42 -28.59
C ASN A 471 13.41 0.95 -28.77
N PHE A 472 12.94 0.01 -27.96
CA PHE A 472 11.52 -0.39 -27.98
C PHE A 472 10.58 0.78 -27.66
N LEU A 473 11.02 1.71 -26.82
CA LEU A 473 10.30 2.93 -26.51
C LEU A 473 10.42 4.02 -27.57
N GLU A 474 11.22 3.77 -28.63
CA GLU A 474 11.50 4.73 -29.72
C GLU A 474 12.12 6.03 -29.22
N LEU A 475 13.04 5.91 -28.24
CA LEU A 475 13.78 7.02 -27.65
C LEU A 475 15.27 6.92 -28.00
N GLU A 476 15.94 8.06 -28.01
CA GLU A 476 17.39 8.12 -28.07
C GLU A 476 18.01 7.70 -26.74
N TRP A 477 19.22 7.14 -26.79
CA TRP A 477 19.95 6.79 -25.59
C TRP A 477 20.30 8.02 -24.74
N SER A 478 20.16 7.90 -23.42
CA SER A 478 20.63 8.91 -22.46
C SER A 478 21.45 8.21 -21.37
N ASP A 479 22.65 8.71 -21.10
CA ASP A 479 23.50 8.20 -20.03
C ASP A 479 22.91 8.45 -18.61
N ASP A 480 21.88 9.26 -18.50
CA ASP A 480 21.19 9.49 -17.23
C ASP A 480 20.58 8.20 -16.66
N VAL A 481 20.22 7.22 -17.52
CA VAL A 481 19.70 5.93 -17.07
C VAL A 481 20.72 5.14 -16.25
N LYS A 482 22.04 5.37 -16.42
CA LYS A 482 23.10 4.78 -15.61
C LYS A 482 23.19 5.39 -14.21
N ASN A 483 22.66 6.60 -14.03
CA ASN A 483 22.65 7.33 -12.77
C ASN A 483 21.37 7.14 -11.96
N PHE A 484 20.61 6.07 -12.19
CA PHE A 484 19.31 5.82 -11.57
C PHE A 484 19.33 5.88 -10.03
N ASN A 485 20.44 5.50 -9.38
CA ASN A 485 20.61 5.60 -7.93
C ASN A 485 20.63 7.06 -7.43
N LYS A 486 21.11 8.01 -8.23
CA LYS A 486 21.02 9.44 -7.92
C LYS A 486 19.58 9.93 -8.04
N THR A 487 18.85 9.45 -9.05
CA THR A 487 17.42 9.72 -9.23
C THR A 487 16.61 9.17 -8.05
N ALA A 488 16.87 7.93 -7.62
CA ALA A 488 16.24 7.33 -6.45
C ALA A 488 16.43 8.18 -5.18
N LYS A 489 17.65 8.64 -4.92
CA LYS A 489 17.97 9.50 -3.75
C LYS A 489 17.25 10.84 -3.81
N LYS A 490 17.12 11.46 -5.00
CA LYS A 490 16.42 12.74 -5.18
C LYS A 490 14.90 12.64 -4.97
N ARG A 491 14.29 11.47 -5.16
CA ARG A 491 12.84 11.25 -4.98
C ARG A 491 12.38 11.43 -3.53
N GLY A 492 13.29 11.32 -2.55
CA GLY A 492 12.97 11.39 -1.13
C GLY A 492 12.26 10.14 -0.63
N ILE A 493 10.97 9.97 -0.89
CA ILE A 493 10.21 8.78 -0.50
C ILE A 493 9.91 7.92 -1.74
N ILE A 494 10.23 6.63 -1.64
CA ILE A 494 9.83 5.59 -2.60
C ILE A 494 8.83 4.68 -1.87
N ASN A 495 7.61 4.61 -2.37
CA ASN A 495 6.50 3.93 -1.68
C ASN A 495 6.51 2.40 -1.83
N THR A 496 7.44 1.83 -2.59
CA THR A 496 7.51 0.39 -2.80
C THR A 496 8.37 -0.32 -1.75
N PRO A 497 8.11 -1.59 -1.43
CA PRO A 497 8.93 -2.39 -0.51
C PRO A 497 10.39 -2.57 -0.96
N SER A 498 10.73 -2.16 -2.18
CA SER A 498 12.08 -2.29 -2.76
C SER A 498 12.94 -1.03 -2.63
N TYR A 499 12.49 -0.02 -1.88
CA TYR A 499 13.15 1.30 -1.83
C TYR A 499 14.61 1.24 -1.40
N ASP A 500 14.97 0.38 -0.44
CA ASP A 500 16.36 0.22 0.01
C ASP A 500 17.27 -0.34 -1.09
N GLN A 501 16.71 -1.11 -2.04
CA GLN A 501 17.45 -1.81 -3.08
C GLN A 501 17.84 -0.91 -4.26
N VAL A 502 17.05 0.12 -4.56
CA VAL A 502 17.29 1.03 -5.70
C VAL A 502 18.18 2.24 -5.34
N ASN A 503 18.43 2.45 -4.06
CA ASN A 503 19.31 3.52 -3.56
C ASN A 503 20.80 3.17 -3.60
N VAL A 504 21.13 1.94 -3.94
CA VAL A 504 22.49 1.41 -4.03
C VAL A 504 22.84 1.01 -5.46
N PRO A 505 24.13 0.90 -5.83
CA PRO A 505 24.52 0.34 -7.12
C PRO A 505 23.96 -1.06 -7.33
N LEU A 506 23.84 -1.49 -8.59
CA LEU A 506 23.40 -2.84 -8.93
C LEU A 506 24.21 -3.91 -8.19
N TYR A 507 23.51 -4.91 -7.67
CA TYR A 507 24.12 -6.03 -6.94
C TYR A 507 23.47 -7.36 -7.34
N SER A 508 24.28 -8.41 -7.36
CA SER A 508 23.88 -9.75 -7.83
C SER A 508 23.31 -10.67 -6.73
N LYS A 509 23.38 -10.27 -5.45
CA LYS A 509 22.98 -11.13 -4.30
C LYS A 509 21.54 -11.61 -4.32
N SER A 510 20.69 -10.97 -5.12
CA SER A 510 19.27 -11.34 -5.26
C SER A 510 19.03 -12.39 -6.36
N ILE A 511 20.05 -12.74 -7.14
CA ILE A 511 19.99 -13.76 -8.20
C ILE A 511 20.24 -15.13 -7.57
N ASN A 512 19.38 -16.09 -7.88
CA ASN A 512 19.44 -17.46 -7.36
C ASN A 512 19.39 -17.59 -5.82
N ARG A 513 18.87 -16.57 -5.12
CA ARG A 513 18.71 -16.61 -3.66
C ARG A 513 17.82 -17.75 -3.19
N TRP A 514 16.85 -18.15 -3.99
CA TRP A 514 15.94 -19.26 -3.72
C TRP A 514 16.67 -20.59 -3.47
N LYS A 515 17.87 -20.79 -4.03
CA LYS A 515 18.66 -22.02 -3.81
C LYS A 515 19.00 -22.26 -2.35
N ASN A 516 19.11 -21.20 -1.54
CA ASN A 516 19.31 -21.29 -0.11
C ASN A 516 18.06 -21.82 0.64
N TYR A 517 16.92 -21.84 -0.03
CA TYR A 517 15.60 -22.23 0.48
C TYR A 517 14.97 -23.37 -0.34
N GLU A 518 15.78 -24.11 -1.12
CA GLU A 518 15.28 -25.08 -2.11
C GLU A 518 14.33 -26.11 -1.50
N ASN A 519 14.62 -26.58 -0.27
CA ASN A 519 13.78 -27.56 0.43
C ASN A 519 12.36 -27.05 0.71
N ASN A 520 12.17 -25.73 0.84
CA ASN A 520 10.87 -25.12 1.11
C ASN A 520 9.97 -25.04 -0.14
N PHE A 521 10.52 -25.35 -1.32
CA PHE A 521 9.78 -25.39 -2.58
C PHE A 521 9.37 -26.80 -3.02
N SER A 522 9.64 -27.85 -2.23
CA SER A 522 9.41 -29.25 -2.62
C SER A 522 8.02 -29.50 -3.22
N ASN A 523 6.96 -28.94 -2.61
CA ASN A 523 5.58 -29.10 -3.04
C ASN A 523 5.26 -28.41 -4.37
N VAL A 524 5.93 -27.32 -4.69
CA VAL A 524 5.60 -26.45 -5.84
C VAL A 524 6.70 -26.34 -6.88
N LYS A 525 7.79 -27.08 -6.68
CA LYS A 525 8.94 -27.09 -7.61
C LYS A 525 8.52 -27.44 -9.04
N HIS A 526 7.59 -28.39 -9.21
CA HIS A 526 7.07 -28.78 -10.51
C HIS A 526 6.32 -27.66 -11.22
N ILE A 527 5.57 -26.83 -10.47
CA ILE A 527 4.81 -25.69 -10.98
C ILE A 527 5.77 -24.63 -11.53
N LEU A 528 6.77 -24.25 -10.73
CA LEU A 528 7.70 -23.18 -11.11
C LEU A 528 8.71 -23.60 -12.18
N ASN A 529 9.13 -24.88 -12.20
CA ASN A 529 10.07 -25.38 -13.21
C ASN A 529 9.54 -25.28 -14.64
N LYS A 530 8.24 -25.38 -14.87
CA LYS A 530 7.64 -25.14 -16.18
C LYS A 530 7.99 -23.73 -16.70
N TRP A 531 7.96 -22.72 -15.82
CA TRP A 531 8.26 -21.33 -16.15
C TRP A 531 9.75 -21.04 -16.24
N VAL A 532 10.59 -21.71 -15.42
CA VAL A 532 12.05 -21.68 -15.56
C VAL A 532 12.45 -22.11 -16.96
N LYS A 533 11.92 -23.25 -17.45
CA LYS A 533 12.16 -23.74 -18.80
C LYS A 533 11.63 -22.78 -19.87
N LYS A 534 10.36 -22.33 -19.72
CA LYS A 534 9.72 -21.47 -20.71
C LYS A 534 10.42 -20.13 -20.89
N PHE A 535 10.90 -19.56 -19.81
CA PHE A 535 11.61 -18.28 -19.84
C PHE A 535 13.13 -18.42 -19.99
N ASN A 536 13.65 -19.63 -20.27
CA ASN A 536 15.08 -19.90 -20.44
C ASN A 536 15.91 -19.35 -19.27
N TYR A 537 15.52 -19.74 -18.04
CA TYR A 537 16.34 -19.61 -16.85
C TYR A 537 17.11 -20.93 -16.62
N SER A 538 18.40 -20.82 -16.26
CA SER A 538 19.26 -21.96 -15.93
C SER A 538 19.23 -22.29 -14.44
#